data_da310f6bbdc26ef1fb8af3b9b3b0404c
#
_entry.id   da310f6bbdc26ef1fb8af3b9b3b0404c
#
_cell.length_a   1.000
_cell.length_b   1.000
_cell.length_c   1.000
_cell.angle_alpha   90.00
_cell.angle_beta   90.00
_cell.angle_gamma   90.00
#
_symmetry.space_group_name_H-M   'P 1'
#
loop_
_entity.id
_entity.type
_entity.pdbx_description
1 polymer ?
#
loop_
_entity_poly.entity_id
_entity_poly.type
_entity_poly.pdbx_seq_one_letter_code
_entity_poly.pdbx_strand_id
1 'polypeptide(L)'
;VEVVAIDYDRLRGWDHHAQLGPLVGGFATKANDLARGLQAFYLDLTPAHLDDVVLVAYSEFGRRVAENASHGTDHGHGGAMLVLGGRVVGGRVLSNWPGLAPAQLDDGDLAATIDTRDVLAEILDVRFGNPNVGHVFPGFTPTYRGVVV
;
A
#
# COMPACT_ATOMS: atom_id res chain seq x y z
N VAL A 1 -2.01 5.21 -22.09
CA VAL A 1 -2.00 4.99 -20.65
C VAL A 1 -1.94 6.33 -19.96
N GLU A 2 -2.83 6.59 -19.03
CA GLU A 2 -2.78 7.78 -18.16
C GLU A 2 -2.43 7.32 -16.74
N VAL A 3 -1.52 8.03 -16.10
CA VAL A 3 -1.13 7.81 -14.72
C VAL A 3 -1.49 9.07 -13.93
N VAL A 4 -2.24 8.87 -12.85
CA VAL A 4 -2.61 9.95 -11.92
C VAL A 4 -2.00 9.62 -10.57
N ALA A 5 -1.23 10.54 -10.02
CA ALA A 5 -0.72 10.46 -8.65
C ALA A 5 -1.50 11.46 -7.77
N ILE A 6 -1.96 10.98 -6.63
CA ILE A 6 -2.75 11.78 -5.68
C ILE A 6 -2.11 11.65 -4.30
N ASP A 7 -1.64 12.78 -3.76
CA ASP A 7 -1.27 12.84 -2.35
C ASP A 7 -2.54 12.92 -1.49
N TYR A 8 -2.78 11.87 -0.75
CA TYR A 8 -3.92 11.80 0.15
C TYR A 8 -3.55 12.24 1.56
N ASP A 9 -3.31 13.54 1.71
CA ASP A 9 -2.93 14.17 2.97
C ASP A 9 -3.97 15.19 3.46
N ARG A 10 -5.25 14.87 3.37
CA ARG A 10 -6.30 15.72 3.94
C ARG A 10 -6.23 15.72 5.47
N LEU A 11 -6.17 16.92 6.06
CA LEU A 11 -6.31 17.13 7.50
C LEU A 11 -5.18 16.57 8.38
N ARG A 12 -3.94 17.05 8.20
CA ARG A 12 -2.78 16.81 9.07
C ARG A 12 -2.01 15.50 8.88
N GLY A 13 -1.89 14.99 7.65
CA GLY A 13 -1.00 13.88 7.34
C GLY A 13 -1.37 12.53 7.97
N TRP A 14 -0.71 11.49 7.53
CA TRP A 14 -0.81 10.14 8.10
C TRP A 14 0.27 9.90 9.16
N ASP A 15 1.11 10.89 9.41
CA ASP A 15 2.27 10.79 10.28
C ASP A 15 1.91 10.97 11.76
N HIS A 16 1.33 9.92 12.35
CA HIS A 16 0.82 9.93 13.71
C HIS A 16 1.88 9.51 14.74
N HIS A 17 2.77 10.42 15.10
CA HIS A 17 3.70 10.22 16.22
C HIS A 17 3.05 10.32 17.61
N ALA A 18 1.80 10.77 17.67
CA ALA A 18 1.05 10.88 18.91
C ALA A 18 -0.42 10.55 18.68
N GLN A 19 -1.07 9.98 19.70
CA GLN A 19 -2.51 9.70 19.75
C GLN A 19 -3.04 9.02 18.47
N LEU A 20 -2.38 7.99 18.01
CA LEU A 20 -2.71 7.27 16.79
C LEU A 20 -4.17 6.81 16.78
N GLY A 21 -4.61 6.19 17.86
CA GLY A 21 -5.98 5.73 18.06
C GLY A 21 -6.46 4.76 16.99
N PRO A 22 -6.19 3.46 17.12
CA PRO A 22 -6.53 2.47 16.08
C PRO A 22 -8.04 2.26 15.91
N LEU A 23 -8.83 2.47 16.95
CA LEU A 23 -10.30 2.35 16.92
C LEU A 23 -11.00 3.70 16.99
N VAL A 24 -10.46 4.63 17.74
CA VAL A 24 -10.98 6.01 17.90
C VAL A 24 -9.79 6.95 17.98
N GLY A 25 -9.65 7.84 17.00
CA GLY A 25 -8.52 8.78 16.96
C GLY A 25 -8.14 9.18 15.55
N GLY A 26 -6.93 9.71 15.41
CA GLY A 26 -6.44 10.24 14.15
C GLY A 26 -6.39 9.20 13.03
N PHE A 27 -5.81 8.05 13.31
CA PHE A 27 -5.69 6.97 12.32
C PHE A 27 -7.06 6.42 11.91
N ALA A 28 -7.93 6.12 12.87
CA ALA A 28 -9.26 5.58 12.58
C ALA A 28 -10.08 6.54 11.70
N THR A 29 -10.00 7.84 11.98
CA THR A 29 -10.68 8.87 11.19
C THR A 29 -10.14 8.89 9.75
N LYS A 30 -8.82 8.91 9.56
CA LYS A 30 -8.21 8.95 8.23
C LYS A 30 -8.42 7.67 7.45
N ALA A 31 -8.30 6.52 8.09
CA ALA A 31 -8.53 5.23 7.46
C ALA A 31 -9.99 5.11 6.97
N ASN A 32 -10.95 5.58 7.77
CA ASN A 32 -12.35 5.63 7.37
C ASN A 32 -12.59 6.60 6.19
N ASP A 33 -11.96 7.76 6.20
CA ASP A 33 -12.08 8.75 5.12
C ASP A 33 -11.48 8.19 3.81
N LEU A 34 -10.29 7.59 3.87
CA LEU A 34 -9.68 6.90 2.74
C LEU A 34 -10.58 5.76 2.21
N ALA A 35 -11.08 4.91 3.10
CA ALA A 35 -11.95 3.80 2.73
C ALA A 35 -13.22 4.26 2.01
N ARG A 36 -13.83 5.36 2.49
CA ARG A 36 -15.00 5.97 1.82
C ARG A 36 -14.66 6.56 0.47
N GLY A 37 -13.50 7.19 0.34
CA GLY A 37 -13.00 7.70 -0.94
C GLY A 37 -12.77 6.58 -1.95
N LEU A 38 -12.09 5.51 -1.54
CA LEU A 38 -11.86 4.32 -2.38
C LEU A 38 -13.19 3.66 -2.77
N GLN A 39 -14.12 3.52 -1.83
CA GLN A 39 -15.45 2.98 -2.10
C GLN A 39 -16.21 3.84 -3.11
N ALA A 40 -16.25 5.15 -2.93
CA ALA A 40 -16.95 6.05 -3.84
C ALA A 40 -16.36 5.97 -5.26
N PHE A 41 -15.03 5.98 -5.38
CA PHE A 41 -14.35 5.82 -6.66
C PHE A 41 -14.69 4.48 -7.32
N TYR A 42 -14.62 3.39 -6.57
CA TYR A 42 -14.92 2.05 -7.08
C TYR A 42 -16.38 1.92 -7.56
N LEU A 43 -17.33 2.50 -6.82
CA LEU A 43 -18.75 2.44 -7.17
C LEU A 43 -19.13 3.36 -8.35
N ASP A 44 -18.37 4.44 -8.57
CA ASP A 44 -18.56 5.35 -9.70
C ASP A 44 -18.06 4.75 -11.02
N LEU A 45 -17.09 3.84 -10.96
CA LEU A 45 -16.62 3.12 -12.13
C LEU A 45 -17.68 2.13 -12.62
N THR A 46 -18.05 2.24 -13.87
CA THR A 46 -18.86 1.19 -14.50
C THR A 46 -18.06 -0.09 -14.64
N PRO A 47 -18.68 -1.28 -14.73
CA PRO A 47 -17.95 -2.52 -14.94
C PRO A 47 -16.97 -2.48 -16.12
N ALA A 48 -17.33 -1.78 -17.20
CA ALA A 48 -16.46 -1.64 -18.37
C ALA A 48 -15.20 -0.82 -18.07
N HIS A 49 -15.31 0.25 -17.27
CA HIS A 49 -14.16 1.09 -16.91
C HIS A 49 -13.32 0.49 -15.79
N LEU A 50 -13.93 -0.36 -14.95
CA LEU A 50 -13.21 -1.01 -13.85
C LEU A 50 -12.08 -1.89 -14.37
N ASP A 51 -12.27 -2.57 -15.53
CA ASP A 51 -11.25 -3.39 -16.16
C ASP A 51 -10.07 -2.58 -16.71
N ASP A 52 -10.26 -1.30 -16.96
CA ASP A 52 -9.21 -0.40 -17.48
C ASP A 52 -8.41 0.29 -16.38
N VAL A 53 -8.83 0.16 -15.12
CA VAL A 53 -8.24 0.87 -13.98
C VAL A 53 -7.51 -0.08 -13.04
N VAL A 54 -6.31 0.31 -12.64
CA VAL A 54 -5.63 -0.22 -11.44
C VAL A 54 -5.35 0.94 -10.51
N LEU A 55 -5.94 0.89 -9.32
CA LEU A 55 -5.68 1.83 -8.24
C LEU A 55 -4.72 1.19 -7.24
N VAL A 56 -3.67 1.91 -6.91
CA VAL A 56 -2.70 1.49 -5.88
C VAL A 56 -2.67 2.56 -4.80
N ALA A 57 -2.88 2.17 -3.55
CA ALA A 57 -2.72 3.06 -2.40
C ALA A 57 -1.68 2.47 -1.45
N TYR A 58 -0.64 3.25 -1.16
CA TYR A 58 0.46 2.85 -0.28
C TYR A 58 1.10 4.08 0.39
N SER A 59 1.92 3.83 1.38
CA SER A 59 2.70 4.85 2.10
C SER A 59 4.18 4.71 1.74
N GLU A 60 4.92 5.81 1.82
CA GLU A 60 6.36 5.84 1.55
C GLU A 60 7.19 5.12 2.62
N PHE A 61 6.67 4.96 3.82
CA PHE A 61 7.29 4.21 4.91
C PHE A 61 6.24 3.46 5.74
N GLY A 62 6.71 2.54 6.58
CA GLY A 62 5.89 1.85 7.57
C GLY A 62 6.00 2.48 8.96
N ARG A 63 5.57 1.72 9.96
CA ARG A 63 5.60 2.14 11.37
C ARG A 63 6.27 1.10 12.24
N ARG A 64 6.89 1.56 13.34
CA ARG A 64 7.37 0.68 14.39
C ARG A 64 6.21 -0.12 14.98
N VAL A 65 6.50 -1.36 15.39
CA VAL A 65 5.49 -2.24 15.99
C VAL A 65 5.11 -1.76 17.38
N ALA A 66 6.06 -1.19 18.12
CA ALA A 66 5.83 -0.68 19.46
C ALA A 66 5.15 0.69 19.46
N GLU A 67 4.17 0.88 20.34
CA GLU A 67 3.63 2.21 20.66
C GLU A 67 4.71 3.03 21.38
N ASN A 68 4.83 4.32 21.01
CA ASN A 68 5.72 5.25 21.67
C ASN A 68 5.06 5.91 22.91
N ALA A 69 5.85 6.67 23.69
CA ALA A 69 5.38 7.32 24.91
C ALA A 69 4.25 8.37 24.69
N SER A 70 3.98 8.75 23.45
CA SER A 70 2.92 9.71 23.08
C SER A 70 1.66 9.03 22.54
N HIS A 71 1.52 7.72 22.72
CA HIS A 71 0.41 6.91 22.19
C HIS A 71 0.30 6.98 20.66
N GLY A 72 1.42 7.08 19.98
CA GLY A 72 1.59 6.99 18.55
C GLY A 72 2.60 5.93 18.17
N THR A 73 3.10 5.97 16.94
CA THR A 73 4.19 5.12 16.49
C THR A 73 5.20 5.94 15.70
N ASP A 74 6.47 5.59 15.84
CA ASP A 74 7.53 6.20 15.04
C ASP A 74 7.66 5.53 13.67
N HIS A 75 8.45 6.12 12.77
CA HIS A 75 8.66 5.56 11.44
C HIS A 75 9.32 4.19 11.51
N GLY A 76 8.98 3.34 10.58
CA GLY A 76 9.51 1.99 10.42
C GLY A 76 9.51 1.58 8.95
N HIS A 77 9.83 0.33 8.67
CA HIS A 77 10.04 -0.18 7.31
C HIS A 77 8.79 -0.82 6.70
N GLY A 78 8.24 -1.85 7.34
CA GLY A 78 7.13 -2.60 6.80
C GLY A 78 5.81 -1.85 6.85
N GLY A 79 5.06 -1.89 5.75
CA GLY A 79 3.76 -1.26 5.62
C GLY A 79 2.77 -2.16 4.88
N ALA A 80 1.71 -1.54 4.37
CA ALA A 80 0.70 -2.21 3.57
C ALA A 80 0.46 -1.46 2.26
N MET A 81 0.11 -2.21 1.22
CA MET A 81 -0.31 -1.68 -0.07
C MET A 81 -1.70 -2.24 -0.39
N LEU A 82 -2.61 -1.38 -0.84
CA LEU A 82 -3.91 -1.77 -1.35
C LEU A 82 -3.89 -1.68 -2.87
N VAL A 83 -4.40 -2.72 -3.55
CA VAL A 83 -4.52 -2.74 -5.00
C VAL A 83 -5.96 -3.10 -5.36
N LEU A 84 -6.60 -2.26 -6.17
CA LEU A 84 -8.00 -2.40 -6.61
C LEU A 84 -8.10 -2.22 -8.12
N GLY A 85 -9.02 -2.94 -8.75
CA GLY A 85 -9.31 -2.84 -10.17
C GLY A 85 -10.00 -4.08 -10.70
N GLY A 86 -10.57 -4.03 -11.89
CA GLY A 86 -11.33 -5.14 -12.44
C GLY A 86 -10.48 -6.37 -12.78
N ARG A 87 -9.22 -6.16 -13.12
CA ARG A 87 -8.26 -7.23 -13.41
C ARG A 87 -7.22 -7.45 -12.31
N VAL A 88 -7.52 -6.98 -11.12
CA VAL A 88 -6.77 -7.31 -9.92
C VAL A 88 -7.24 -8.67 -9.41
N VAL A 89 -6.31 -9.54 -9.09
CA VAL A 89 -6.59 -10.84 -8.44
C VAL A 89 -6.87 -10.58 -6.96
N GLY A 90 -8.05 -9.99 -6.70
CA GLY A 90 -8.47 -9.48 -5.40
C GLY A 90 -9.02 -10.55 -4.45
N GLY A 91 -9.61 -10.08 -3.34
CA GLY A 91 -10.24 -10.94 -2.33
C GLY A 91 -9.22 -11.70 -1.46
N ARG A 92 -7.96 -11.30 -1.46
CA ARG A 92 -6.87 -11.96 -0.72
C ARG A 92 -5.89 -10.96 -0.10
N VAL A 93 -5.14 -11.43 0.86
CA VAL A 93 -3.96 -10.75 1.40
C VAL A 93 -2.72 -11.50 0.91
N LEU A 94 -1.84 -10.81 0.20
CA LEU A 94 -0.51 -11.31 -0.17
C LEU A 94 0.46 -10.92 0.95
N SER A 95 1.06 -11.89 1.60
CA SER A 95 1.99 -11.63 2.68
C SER A 95 2.98 -12.79 2.86
N ASN A 96 4.23 -12.44 3.08
CA ASN A 96 5.24 -13.32 3.67
C ASN A 96 5.35 -12.91 5.16
N TRP A 97 4.31 -13.17 5.94
CA TRP A 97 4.20 -12.63 7.29
C TRP A 97 5.40 -13.01 8.17
N PRO A 98 6.18 -12.02 8.65
CA PRO A 98 7.42 -12.30 9.39
C PRO A 98 7.16 -12.64 10.85
N GLY A 99 6.02 -12.25 11.40
CA GLY A 99 5.69 -12.30 12.82
C GLY A 99 6.00 -11.00 13.56
N LEU A 100 5.71 -10.97 14.86
CA LEU A 100 5.87 -9.81 15.73
C LEU A 100 6.76 -10.09 16.97
N ALA A 101 7.33 -11.29 17.08
CA ALA A 101 8.28 -11.56 18.15
C ALA A 101 9.55 -10.72 17.95
N PRO A 102 10.24 -10.28 19.02
CA PRO A 102 11.41 -9.40 18.90
C PRO A 102 12.47 -9.90 17.91
N ALA A 103 12.70 -11.20 17.83
CA ALA A 103 13.65 -11.81 16.89
C ALA A 103 13.16 -11.83 15.42
N GLN A 104 11.92 -11.46 15.16
CA GLN A 104 11.30 -11.43 13.84
C GLN A 104 11.18 -9.99 13.30
N LEU A 105 11.50 -9.00 14.12
CA LEU A 105 11.47 -7.59 13.75
C LEU A 105 12.83 -7.18 13.17
N ASP A 106 12.80 -6.18 12.32
CA ASP A 106 13.97 -5.51 11.77
C ASP A 106 14.25 -4.26 12.62
N ASP A 107 15.14 -4.37 13.61
CA ASP A 107 15.47 -3.33 14.60
C ASP A 107 14.23 -2.70 15.29
N GLY A 108 13.26 -3.54 15.60
CA GLY A 108 11.98 -3.13 16.24
C GLY A 108 10.90 -2.71 15.25
N ASP A 109 11.18 -2.71 13.97
CA ASP A 109 10.25 -2.43 12.90
C ASP A 109 9.59 -3.71 12.36
N LEU A 110 8.42 -3.59 11.75
CA LEU A 110 7.88 -4.68 10.96
C LEU A 110 8.81 -4.90 9.75
N ALA A 111 9.32 -6.12 9.59
CA ALA A 111 10.20 -6.45 8.49
C ALA A 111 9.47 -6.33 7.14
N ALA A 112 10.09 -5.65 6.17
CA ALA A 112 9.60 -5.55 4.80
C ALA A 112 9.94 -6.83 4.03
N THR A 113 8.96 -7.70 3.81
CA THR A 113 9.15 -9.03 3.20
C THR A 113 8.76 -9.11 1.73
N ILE A 114 8.09 -8.09 1.22
CA ILE A 114 7.73 -7.93 -0.19
C ILE A 114 8.15 -6.52 -0.60
N ASP A 115 8.94 -6.42 -1.67
CA ASP A 115 9.32 -5.13 -2.23
C ASP A 115 8.14 -4.52 -3.00
N THR A 116 7.84 -3.25 -2.77
CA THR A 116 6.76 -2.53 -3.48
C THR A 116 6.98 -2.51 -4.99
N ARG A 117 8.24 -2.54 -5.42
CA ARG A 117 8.61 -2.58 -6.84
C ARG A 117 8.20 -3.88 -7.52
N ASP A 118 8.08 -5.00 -6.79
CA ASP A 118 7.55 -6.25 -7.34
C ASP A 118 6.14 -6.05 -7.88
N VAL A 119 5.28 -5.41 -7.08
CA VAL A 119 3.88 -5.13 -7.43
C VAL A 119 3.78 -4.09 -8.55
N LEU A 120 4.53 -3.01 -8.44
CA LEU A 120 4.49 -1.94 -9.45
C LEU A 120 5.05 -2.39 -10.80
N ALA A 121 6.11 -3.20 -10.80
CA ALA A 121 6.70 -3.78 -12.00
C ALA A 121 5.72 -4.75 -12.69
N GLU A 122 5.04 -5.59 -11.93
CA GLU A 122 4.03 -6.50 -12.45
C GLU A 122 2.86 -5.73 -13.11
N ILE A 123 2.38 -4.66 -12.47
CA ILE A 123 1.34 -3.80 -13.04
C ILE A 123 1.82 -3.16 -14.35
N LEU A 124 3.04 -2.63 -14.38
CA LEU A 124 3.62 -2.01 -15.59
C LEU A 124 3.71 -3.00 -16.75
N ASP A 125 4.23 -4.18 -16.51
CA ASP A 125 4.42 -5.19 -17.55
C ASP A 125 3.09 -5.82 -17.96
N VAL A 126 2.36 -6.39 -17.02
CA VAL A 126 1.16 -7.21 -17.31
C VAL A 126 -0.02 -6.34 -17.73
N ARG A 127 -0.27 -5.20 -17.04
CA ARG A 127 -1.45 -4.38 -17.33
C ARG A 127 -1.22 -3.31 -18.37
N PHE A 128 -0.02 -2.76 -18.42
CA PHE A 128 0.30 -1.68 -19.36
C PHE A 128 1.11 -2.17 -20.57
N GLY A 129 1.49 -3.44 -20.59
CA GLY A 129 2.27 -4.03 -21.66
C GLY A 129 3.64 -3.35 -21.83
N ASN A 130 4.21 -2.82 -20.76
CA ASN A 130 5.51 -2.16 -20.78
C ASN A 130 6.60 -3.09 -20.23
N PRO A 131 7.32 -3.83 -21.08
CA PRO A 131 8.36 -4.76 -20.63
C PRO A 131 9.64 -4.05 -20.17
N ASN A 132 9.74 -2.73 -20.34
CA ASN A 132 10.95 -1.96 -19.99
C ASN A 132 11.02 -1.64 -18.49
N VAL A 133 10.66 -2.61 -17.66
CA VAL A 133 10.67 -2.50 -16.20
C VAL A 133 12.04 -2.09 -15.67
N GLY A 134 13.13 -2.60 -16.26
CA GLY A 134 14.49 -2.24 -15.89
C GLY A 134 14.86 -0.77 -16.15
N HIS A 135 14.14 -0.06 -17.02
CA HIS A 135 14.29 1.39 -17.20
C HIS A 135 13.63 2.16 -16.05
N VAL A 136 12.48 1.68 -15.57
CA VAL A 136 11.74 2.30 -14.46
C VAL A 136 12.39 2.00 -13.12
N PHE A 137 12.90 0.78 -12.96
CA PHE A 137 13.58 0.32 -11.73
C PHE A 137 15.00 -0.18 -12.05
N PRO A 138 15.96 0.73 -12.30
CA PRO A 138 17.32 0.36 -12.66
C PRO A 138 17.99 -0.52 -11.61
N GLY A 139 18.60 -1.63 -12.04
CA GLY A 139 19.30 -2.57 -11.15
C GLY A 139 18.38 -3.45 -10.28
N PHE A 140 17.08 -3.38 -10.47
CA PHE A 140 16.11 -4.22 -9.76
C PHE A 140 15.57 -5.34 -10.66
N THR A 141 15.51 -6.55 -10.13
CA THR A 141 14.88 -7.70 -10.79
C THR A 141 13.60 -8.05 -10.03
N PRO A 142 12.42 -7.77 -10.57
CA PRO A 142 11.17 -7.98 -9.87
C PRO A 142 10.81 -9.47 -9.76
N THR A 143 10.13 -9.80 -8.68
CA THR A 143 9.45 -11.08 -8.50
C THR A 143 7.95 -10.86 -8.55
N TYR A 144 7.30 -11.22 -9.64
CA TYR A 144 5.86 -11.02 -9.80
C TYR A 144 5.08 -11.84 -8.79
N ARG A 145 4.03 -11.25 -8.24
CA ARG A 145 3.24 -11.79 -7.14
C ARG A 145 1.86 -12.31 -7.57
N GLY A 146 1.54 -12.21 -8.85
CA GLY A 146 0.23 -12.56 -9.39
C GLY A 146 -0.86 -11.61 -8.89
N VAL A 147 -0.56 -10.32 -8.82
CA VAL A 147 -1.49 -9.27 -8.34
C VAL A 147 -2.52 -8.93 -9.41
N VAL A 148 -2.12 -8.99 -10.67
CA VAL A 148 -2.95 -8.63 -11.82
C VAL A 148 -2.93 -9.71 -12.90
N VAL A 149 -3.94 -9.67 -13.79
CA VAL A 149 -4.10 -10.55 -14.96
C VAL A 149 -4.38 -9.76 -16.23
#